data_2acc358df451d9849aababa88da137b5
#
_entry.id   2acc358df451d9849aababa88da137b5
#
_cell.length_a   1.000
_cell.length_b   1.000
_cell.length_c   1.000
_cell.angle_alpha   90.00
_cell.angle_beta   90.00
_cell.angle_gamma   90.00
#
_symmetry.space_group_name_H-M   'P 1'
#
loop_
_entity.id
_entity.type
_entity.pdbx_description
1 polymer ?
#
loop_
_entity_poly.entity_id
_entity_poly.type
_entity_poly.pdbx_seq_one_letter_code
_entity_poly.pdbx_strand_id
1 'polypeptide(L)'
;MKELLIRNERCLGCRSCELACAVEHSQSRNLLGAISESPRPRYRVHVTSRGGDCLPLQCRNCEEAACLDACLSGALQRDERGIVVCDTALCVGCFMCVMVCPFGIITVAEPERRIVKCDRCPERAEPACVSACPTGALIYQEIDTAARERRSAVLERLKGTM
;
A
#
# COMPACT_ATOMS: atom_id res chain seq x y z
N MET A 1 -11.41 -12.91 5.69
CA MET A 1 -10.65 -11.66 5.91
C MET A 1 -10.22 -11.10 4.55
N LYS A 2 -10.57 -9.85 4.26
CA LYS A 2 -10.16 -9.18 3.01
C LYS A 2 -8.74 -8.67 3.12
N GLU A 3 -7.97 -8.90 2.05
CA GLU A 3 -6.59 -8.43 1.93
C GLU A 3 -6.35 -7.70 0.61
N LEU A 4 -5.37 -6.81 0.63
CA LEU A 4 -4.90 -6.14 -0.58
C LEU A 4 -3.88 -7.04 -1.27
N LEU A 5 -4.26 -7.54 -2.44
CA LEU A 5 -3.48 -8.49 -3.22
C LEU A 5 -2.98 -7.84 -4.53
N ILE A 6 -1.89 -8.39 -5.07
CA ILE A 6 -1.24 -7.88 -6.28
C ILE A 6 -1.32 -8.95 -7.37
N ARG A 7 -1.78 -8.52 -8.55
CA ARG A 7 -1.69 -9.24 -9.82
C ARG A 7 -0.69 -8.49 -10.70
N ASN A 8 0.59 -8.76 -10.48
CA ASN A 8 1.69 -8.01 -11.13
C ASN A 8 1.62 -8.09 -12.66
N GLU A 9 1.16 -9.22 -13.20
CA GLU A 9 0.96 -9.43 -14.64
C GLU A 9 -0.04 -8.46 -15.30
N ARG A 10 -0.83 -7.75 -14.50
CA ARG A 10 -1.80 -6.75 -14.95
C ARG A 10 -1.32 -5.31 -14.75
N CYS A 11 -0.16 -5.12 -14.15
CA CYS A 11 0.32 -3.77 -13.86
C CYS A 11 0.91 -3.12 -15.11
N LEU A 12 0.34 -1.99 -15.53
CA LEU A 12 0.82 -1.20 -16.66
C LEU A 12 1.83 -0.11 -16.26
N GLY A 13 2.16 0.01 -14.98
CA GLY A 13 3.05 1.07 -14.51
C GLY A 13 2.45 2.49 -14.57
N CYS A 14 1.13 2.62 -14.72
CA CYS A 14 0.45 3.93 -14.95
C CYS A 14 0.46 4.87 -13.73
N ARG A 15 0.81 4.37 -12.53
CA ARG A 15 0.90 5.12 -11.26
C ARG A 15 -0.40 5.78 -10.79
N SER A 16 -1.56 5.46 -11.37
CA SER A 16 -2.87 5.95 -10.90
C SER A 16 -3.10 5.61 -9.42
N CYS A 17 -2.59 4.48 -8.95
CA CYS A 17 -2.65 4.07 -7.55
C CYS A 17 -1.83 4.99 -6.63
N GLU A 18 -0.65 5.47 -7.07
CA GLU A 18 0.16 6.44 -6.32
C GLU A 18 -0.57 7.78 -6.20
N LEU A 19 -1.11 8.27 -7.33
CA LEU A 19 -1.87 9.51 -7.37
C LEU A 19 -3.10 9.45 -6.46
N ALA A 20 -3.92 8.42 -6.60
CA ALA A 20 -5.12 8.25 -5.77
C ALA A 20 -4.78 8.11 -4.28
N CYS A 21 -3.68 7.42 -3.96
CA CYS A 21 -3.21 7.31 -2.59
C CYS A 21 -2.76 8.67 -2.02
N ALA A 22 -2.05 9.49 -2.81
CA ALA A 22 -1.66 10.83 -2.40
C ALA A 22 -2.88 11.73 -2.17
N VAL A 23 -3.85 11.71 -3.08
CA VAL A 23 -5.10 12.48 -2.96
C VAL A 23 -5.92 12.06 -1.72
N GLU A 24 -6.04 10.76 -1.48
CA GLU A 24 -6.76 10.25 -0.29
C GLU A 24 -6.16 10.75 1.02
N HIS A 25 -4.84 10.90 1.05
CA HIS A 25 -4.10 11.34 2.23
C HIS A 25 -3.72 12.83 2.20
N SER A 26 -4.33 13.60 1.31
CA SER A 26 -4.23 15.06 1.28
C SER A 26 -5.24 15.69 2.25
N GLN A 27 -4.99 16.93 2.63
CA GLN A 27 -5.93 17.70 3.44
C GLN A 27 -7.22 18.00 2.68
N SER A 28 -7.09 18.33 1.40
CA SER A 28 -8.21 18.70 0.52
C SER A 28 -9.01 17.52 0.01
N ARG A 29 -8.45 16.30 0.02
CA ARG A 29 -9.04 15.07 -0.53
C ARG A 29 -9.57 15.20 -1.97
N ASN A 30 -9.01 16.14 -2.72
CA ASN A 30 -9.29 16.31 -4.14
C ASN A 30 -7.99 16.61 -4.91
N LEU A 31 -7.98 16.27 -6.20
CA LEU A 31 -6.78 16.34 -7.02
C LEU A 31 -6.21 17.76 -7.13
N LEU A 32 -7.06 18.74 -7.40
CA LEU A 32 -6.62 20.13 -7.60
C LEU A 32 -6.06 20.73 -6.30
N GLY A 33 -6.74 20.49 -5.18
CA GLY A 33 -6.26 20.90 -3.88
C GLY A 33 -4.94 20.22 -3.51
N ALA A 34 -4.85 18.89 -3.68
CA ALA A 34 -3.67 18.12 -3.34
C ALA A 34 -2.40 18.57 -4.08
N ILE A 35 -2.54 19.00 -5.33
CA ILE A 35 -1.41 19.55 -6.11
C ILE A 35 -0.91 20.88 -5.53
N SER A 36 -1.81 21.66 -4.94
CA SER A 36 -1.51 22.99 -4.39
C SER A 36 -1.06 22.95 -2.92
N GLU A 37 -1.14 21.82 -2.26
CA GLU A 37 -0.70 21.67 -0.87
C GLU A 37 0.81 21.76 -0.69
N SER A 38 1.22 22.38 0.42
CA SER A 38 2.62 22.44 0.85
C SER A 38 2.71 22.07 2.35
N PRO A 39 3.41 20.97 2.70
CA PRO A 39 4.10 20.03 1.81
C PRO A 39 3.10 19.20 0.96
N ARG A 40 3.56 18.71 -0.19
CA ARG A 40 2.73 17.85 -1.04
C ARG A 40 2.36 16.55 -0.34
N PRO A 41 1.12 16.06 -0.51
CA PRO A 41 0.70 14.80 0.10
C PRO A 41 1.53 13.63 -0.42
N ARG A 42 1.81 12.67 0.45
CA ARG A 42 2.65 11.51 0.16
C ARG A 42 1.80 10.27 -0.09
N TYR A 43 2.10 9.56 -1.17
CA TYR A 43 1.53 8.25 -1.42
C TYR A 43 2.23 7.15 -0.57
N ARG A 44 1.55 6.03 -0.39
CA ARG A 44 1.94 4.89 0.46
C ARG A 44 1.97 3.57 -0.32
N VAL A 45 1.80 3.64 -1.63
CA VAL A 45 2.00 2.58 -2.61
C VAL A 45 3.06 3.06 -3.59
N HIS A 46 3.96 2.18 -4.03
CA HIS A 46 5.09 2.55 -4.89
C HIS A 46 5.13 1.63 -6.10
N VAL A 47 5.01 2.19 -7.29
CA VAL A 47 5.16 1.43 -8.53
C VAL A 47 6.63 1.42 -8.92
N THR A 48 7.22 0.24 -8.88
CA THR A 48 8.59 -0.01 -9.31
C THR A 48 8.60 -0.72 -10.66
N SER A 49 9.60 -0.47 -11.49
CA SER A 49 9.73 -1.10 -12.80
C SER A 49 11.14 -1.59 -13.04
N ARG A 50 11.26 -2.77 -13.65
CA ARG A 50 12.53 -3.34 -14.07
C ARG A 50 12.32 -4.22 -15.32
N GLY A 51 13.10 -3.97 -16.37
CA GLY A 51 13.07 -4.79 -17.59
C GLY A 51 11.73 -4.84 -18.33
N GLY A 52 10.88 -3.82 -18.15
CA GLY A 52 9.52 -3.81 -18.72
C GLY A 52 8.43 -4.31 -17.79
N ASP A 53 8.77 -5.04 -16.75
CA ASP A 53 7.83 -5.46 -15.70
C ASP A 53 7.57 -4.34 -14.70
N CYS A 54 6.32 -4.19 -14.28
CA CYS A 54 5.91 -3.22 -13.28
C CYS A 54 5.28 -3.92 -12.07
N LEU A 55 5.63 -3.44 -10.87
CA LEU A 55 5.12 -4.00 -9.62
C LEU A 55 4.66 -2.88 -8.69
N PRO A 56 3.36 -2.81 -8.33
CA PRO A 56 2.87 -1.89 -7.33
C PRO A 56 3.12 -2.48 -5.94
N LEU A 57 4.11 -1.95 -5.24
CA LEU A 57 4.46 -2.35 -3.88
C LEU A 57 3.70 -1.50 -2.86
N GLN A 58 3.08 -2.14 -1.87
CA GLN A 58 2.48 -1.49 -0.71
C GLN A 58 2.77 -2.29 0.56
N CYS A 59 2.42 -1.72 1.71
CA CYS A 59 2.59 -2.40 2.99
C CYS A 59 1.83 -3.73 2.99
N ARG A 60 2.53 -4.81 3.36
CA ARG A 60 1.96 -6.16 3.44
C ARG A 60 1.22 -6.41 4.75
N ASN A 61 1.32 -5.48 5.70
CA ASN A 61 0.73 -5.62 7.02
C ASN A 61 1.07 -6.97 7.67
N CYS A 62 2.38 -7.25 7.73
CA CYS A 62 2.91 -8.54 8.18
C CYS A 62 2.34 -8.95 9.54
N GLU A 63 2.09 -10.23 9.73
CA GLU A 63 1.68 -10.81 11.02
C GLU A 63 2.80 -10.59 12.05
N GLU A 64 4.01 -10.99 11.72
CA GLU A 64 5.23 -10.64 12.45
C GLU A 64 5.80 -9.34 11.84
N ALA A 65 5.45 -8.21 12.45
CA ALA A 65 5.74 -6.90 11.90
C ALA A 65 7.03 -6.33 12.46
N ALA A 66 8.17 -6.66 11.86
CA ALA A 66 9.47 -6.15 12.28
C ALA A 66 9.52 -4.63 12.49
N CYS A 67 8.73 -3.86 11.71
CA CYS A 67 8.63 -2.42 11.89
C CYS A 67 7.92 -2.02 13.20
N LEU A 68 6.97 -2.82 13.66
CA LEU A 68 6.28 -2.63 14.95
C LEU A 68 7.24 -2.92 16.09
N ASP A 69 7.95 -4.05 16.03
CA ASP A 69 8.90 -4.49 17.07
C ASP A 69 10.09 -3.53 17.21
N ALA A 70 10.52 -2.92 16.10
CA ALA A 70 11.60 -1.94 16.08
C ALA A 70 11.18 -0.53 16.53
N CYS A 71 9.90 -0.29 16.82
CA CYS A 71 9.41 1.05 17.16
C CYS A 71 9.53 1.32 18.65
N LEU A 72 10.66 1.84 19.09
CA LEU A 72 10.93 2.14 20.51
C LEU A 72 10.03 3.22 21.11
N SER A 73 9.52 4.16 20.28
CA SER A 73 8.61 5.20 20.75
C SER A 73 7.15 4.75 20.89
N GLY A 74 6.81 3.53 20.45
CA GLY A 74 5.44 3.02 20.43
C GLY A 74 4.53 3.71 19.40
N ALA A 75 5.09 4.49 18.47
CA ALA A 75 4.32 5.17 17.43
C ALA A 75 3.65 4.21 16.44
N LEU A 76 4.24 3.03 16.21
CA LEU A 76 3.61 1.98 15.43
C LEU A 76 2.79 1.07 16.34
N GLN A 77 1.53 0.89 16.00
CA GLN A 77 0.57 0.10 16.78
C GLN A 77 -0.34 -0.69 15.84
N ARG A 78 -0.96 -1.78 16.33
CA ARG A 78 -2.04 -2.46 15.61
C ARG A 78 -3.37 -1.84 15.98
N ASP A 79 -4.17 -1.48 14.99
CA ASP A 79 -5.55 -1.07 15.18
C ASP A 79 -6.47 -2.29 15.42
N GLU A 80 -7.75 -2.05 15.67
CA GLU A 80 -8.77 -3.08 15.89
C GLU A 80 -8.95 -4.04 14.70
N ARG A 81 -8.55 -3.63 13.49
CA ARG A 81 -8.55 -4.44 12.27
C ARG A 81 -7.28 -5.29 12.13
N GLY A 82 -6.35 -5.20 13.07
CA GLY A 82 -5.04 -5.83 12.99
C GLY A 82 -4.05 -5.12 12.06
N ILE A 83 -4.39 -3.94 11.53
CA ILE A 83 -3.53 -3.17 10.64
C ILE A 83 -2.50 -2.40 11.48
N VAL A 84 -1.23 -2.50 11.10
CA VAL A 84 -0.18 -1.69 11.74
C VAL A 84 -0.28 -0.26 11.22
N VAL A 85 -0.65 0.67 12.08
CA VAL A 85 -0.78 2.09 11.80
C VAL A 85 0.30 2.90 12.54
N CYS A 86 0.51 4.14 12.13
CA CYS A 86 1.47 5.03 12.77
C CYS A 86 0.74 6.21 13.43
N ASP A 87 0.88 6.33 14.74
CA ASP A 87 0.57 7.57 15.42
C ASP A 87 1.73 8.56 15.20
N THR A 88 1.47 9.56 14.37
CA THR A 88 2.46 10.56 14.01
C THR A 88 2.85 11.46 15.18
N ALA A 89 2.01 11.61 16.21
CA ALA A 89 2.33 12.39 17.41
C ALA A 89 3.43 11.72 18.25
N LEU A 90 3.43 10.40 18.32
CA LEU A 90 4.44 9.61 19.04
C LEU A 90 5.70 9.34 18.23
N CYS A 91 5.67 9.57 16.91
CA CYS A 91 6.81 9.28 16.03
C CYS A 91 7.95 10.28 16.27
N VAL A 92 9.11 9.80 16.67
CA VAL A 92 10.32 10.61 16.92
C VAL A 92 11.25 10.72 15.71
N GLY A 93 10.90 10.10 14.57
CA GLY A 93 11.70 10.15 13.33
C GLY A 93 13.04 9.43 13.43
N CYS A 94 13.15 8.34 14.20
CA CYS A 94 14.38 7.54 14.30
C CYS A 94 14.64 6.64 13.10
N PHE A 95 13.63 6.39 12.25
CA PHE A 95 13.68 5.63 11.01
C PHE A 95 14.07 4.14 11.13
N MET A 96 14.11 3.57 12.33
CA MET A 96 14.39 2.15 12.50
C MET A 96 13.41 1.26 11.72
N CYS A 97 12.11 1.62 11.73
CA CYS A 97 11.07 0.91 10.97
C CYS A 97 11.29 0.95 9.44
N VAL A 98 11.94 1.99 8.90
CA VAL A 98 12.30 2.08 7.48
C VAL A 98 13.40 1.06 7.18
N MET A 99 14.41 0.94 8.04
CA MET A 99 15.54 0.05 7.85
C MET A 99 15.18 -1.43 7.96
N VAL A 100 14.27 -1.78 8.87
CA VAL A 100 13.88 -3.19 9.08
C VAL A 100 12.77 -3.67 8.17
N CYS A 101 12.13 -2.78 7.38
CA CYS A 101 11.06 -3.18 6.47
C CYS A 101 11.62 -4.02 5.30
N PRO A 102 11.29 -5.32 5.18
CA PRO A 102 11.85 -6.17 4.12
C PRO A 102 11.37 -5.77 2.72
N PHE A 103 10.30 -4.96 2.63
CA PHE A 103 9.74 -4.48 1.36
C PHE A 103 10.14 -3.04 1.03
N GLY A 104 10.86 -2.33 1.91
CA GLY A 104 11.29 -0.96 1.70
C GLY A 104 10.14 0.03 1.48
N ILE A 105 8.96 -0.24 2.08
CA ILE A 105 7.72 0.47 1.74
C ILE A 105 7.37 1.63 2.69
N ILE A 106 8.11 1.76 3.78
CA ILE A 106 7.96 2.86 4.72
C ILE A 106 8.87 3.98 4.24
N THR A 107 8.28 5.15 3.99
CA THR A 107 9.01 6.33 3.53
C THR A 107 9.02 7.44 4.58
N VAL A 108 9.70 8.53 4.29
CA VAL A 108 9.85 9.67 5.20
C VAL A 108 9.14 10.88 4.61
N ALA A 109 8.35 11.57 5.42
CA ALA A 109 7.83 12.88 5.10
C ALA A 109 8.81 13.97 5.56
N GLU A 110 9.20 14.83 4.65
CA GLU A 110 9.99 16.02 4.93
C GLU A 110 9.10 17.27 4.72
N PRO A 111 9.28 18.30 5.54
CA PRO A 111 10.33 18.52 6.54
C PRO A 111 10.05 17.90 7.93
N GLU A 112 8.88 17.33 8.18
CA GLU A 112 8.42 16.88 9.51
C GLU A 112 9.26 15.72 10.09
N ARG A 113 10.07 15.07 9.26
CA ARG A 113 10.88 13.89 9.61
C ARG A 113 10.05 12.77 10.26
N ARG A 114 8.83 12.58 9.77
CA ARG A 114 7.90 11.51 10.21
C ARG A 114 7.85 10.41 9.17
N ILE A 115 7.48 9.22 9.59
CA ILE A 115 7.30 8.11 8.64
C ILE A 115 5.95 8.21 7.93
N VAL A 116 5.93 7.73 6.69
CA VAL A 116 4.72 7.53 5.89
C VAL A 116 4.56 6.04 5.64
N LYS A 117 3.46 5.48 6.10
CA LYS A 117 3.14 4.07 6.01
C LYS A 117 1.67 3.88 5.64
N CYS A 118 1.37 2.85 4.83
CA CYS A 118 0.00 2.49 4.47
C CYS A 118 -0.82 2.09 5.70
N ASP A 119 -2.02 2.65 5.81
CA ASP A 119 -3.02 2.43 6.87
C ASP A 119 -4.26 1.70 6.35
N ARG A 120 -4.24 1.24 5.07
CA ARG A 120 -5.37 0.59 4.40
C ARG A 120 -6.62 1.47 4.25
N CYS A 121 -6.46 2.81 4.27
CA CYS A 121 -7.55 3.79 4.09
C CYS A 121 -8.76 3.47 5.00
N PRO A 122 -8.69 3.70 6.32
CA PRO A 122 -9.67 3.23 7.30
C PRO A 122 -11.10 3.76 7.06
N GLU A 123 -11.22 4.91 6.43
CA GLU A 123 -12.52 5.56 6.15
C GLU A 123 -13.19 5.07 4.86
N ARG A 124 -12.56 4.11 4.14
CA ARG A 124 -13.07 3.59 2.87
C ARG A 124 -13.42 2.11 2.97
N ALA A 125 -14.48 1.72 2.27
CA ALA A 125 -14.82 0.30 2.09
C ALA A 125 -13.76 -0.46 1.26
N GLU A 126 -13.07 0.26 0.37
CA GLU A 126 -11.99 -0.25 -0.46
C GLU A 126 -10.86 0.79 -0.54
N PRO A 127 -9.59 0.38 -0.41
CA PRO A 127 -8.44 1.29 -0.49
C PRO A 127 -8.40 2.09 -1.80
N ALA A 128 -8.08 3.38 -1.73
CA ALA A 128 -8.07 4.29 -2.87
C ALA A 128 -7.19 3.79 -4.05
N CYS A 129 -6.07 3.15 -3.75
CA CYS A 129 -5.19 2.58 -4.76
C CYS A 129 -5.81 1.42 -5.54
N VAL A 130 -6.72 0.66 -4.92
CA VAL A 130 -7.47 -0.43 -5.57
C VAL A 130 -8.53 0.16 -6.50
N SER A 131 -9.39 1.05 -5.97
CA SER A 131 -10.45 1.71 -6.73
C SER A 131 -9.91 2.46 -7.97
N ALA A 132 -8.68 2.98 -7.90
CA ALA A 132 -8.05 3.72 -9.00
C ALA A 132 -7.26 2.83 -9.99
N CYS A 133 -7.16 1.52 -9.75
CA CYS A 133 -6.38 0.64 -10.61
C CYS A 133 -7.19 0.22 -11.86
N PRO A 134 -6.87 0.75 -13.06
CA PRO A 134 -7.70 0.51 -14.25
C PRO A 134 -7.67 -0.93 -14.75
N THR A 135 -6.62 -1.69 -14.41
CA THR A 135 -6.43 -3.07 -14.87
C THR A 135 -6.74 -4.12 -13.81
N GLY A 136 -7.08 -3.70 -12.58
CA GLY A 136 -7.24 -4.61 -11.45
C GLY A 136 -5.94 -5.33 -11.07
N ALA A 137 -4.80 -4.68 -11.25
CA ALA A 137 -3.52 -5.18 -10.73
C ALA A 137 -3.47 -5.14 -9.20
N LEU A 138 -4.15 -4.18 -8.58
CA LEU A 138 -4.44 -4.14 -7.16
C LEU A 138 -5.88 -4.54 -6.93
N ILE A 139 -6.13 -5.48 -6.04
CA ILE A 139 -7.46 -5.98 -5.68
C ILE A 139 -7.59 -6.07 -4.16
N TYR A 140 -8.81 -5.87 -3.66
CA TYR A 140 -9.12 -5.99 -2.23
C TYR A 140 -10.26 -6.96 -2.03
N GLN A 141 -9.92 -8.20 -1.69
CA GLN A 141 -10.89 -9.29 -1.60
C GLN A 141 -10.50 -10.34 -0.56
N GLU A 142 -11.42 -11.27 -0.28
CA GLU A 142 -11.18 -12.43 0.59
C GLU A 142 -10.07 -13.32 0.00
N ILE A 143 -9.15 -13.75 0.86
CA ILE A 143 -7.99 -14.59 0.48
C ILE A 143 -8.45 -15.88 -0.21
N ASP A 144 -9.46 -16.56 0.34
CA ASP A 144 -9.97 -17.81 -0.23
C ASP A 144 -10.58 -17.62 -1.62
N THR A 145 -11.24 -16.48 -1.86
CA THR A 145 -11.78 -16.13 -3.17
C THR A 145 -10.66 -15.92 -4.17
N ALA A 146 -9.63 -15.16 -3.79
CA ALA A 146 -8.46 -14.94 -4.63
C ALA A 146 -7.74 -16.26 -4.99
N ALA A 147 -7.61 -17.15 -3.99
CA ALA A 147 -6.98 -18.46 -4.18
C ALA A 147 -7.79 -19.35 -5.16
N ARG A 148 -9.13 -19.33 -5.07
CA ARG A 148 -10.02 -20.05 -5.99
C ARG A 148 -9.91 -19.52 -7.43
N GLU A 149 -9.98 -18.21 -7.61
CA GLU A 149 -9.80 -17.56 -8.91
C GLU A 149 -8.45 -17.91 -9.55
N ARG A 150 -7.39 -17.90 -8.75
CA ARG A 150 -6.05 -18.25 -9.22
C ARG A 150 -5.97 -19.71 -9.70
N ARG A 151 -6.56 -20.66 -8.96
CA ARG A 151 -6.63 -22.07 -9.38
C ARG A 151 -7.42 -22.25 -10.67
N SER A 152 -8.56 -21.56 -10.82
CA SER A 152 -9.36 -21.61 -12.05
C SER A 152 -8.58 -21.08 -13.25
N ALA A 153 -7.87 -19.97 -13.09
CA ALA A 153 -7.05 -19.40 -14.16
C ALA A 153 -5.90 -20.33 -14.60
N VAL A 154 -5.30 -21.09 -13.67
CA VAL A 154 -4.29 -22.11 -13.99
C VAL A 154 -4.92 -23.23 -14.81
N LEU A 155 -6.09 -23.72 -14.39
CA LEU A 155 -6.80 -24.79 -15.11
C LEU A 155 -7.17 -24.38 -16.55
N GLU A 156 -7.63 -23.15 -16.75
CA GLU A 156 -7.94 -22.63 -18.09
C GLU A 156 -6.70 -22.57 -19.00
N ARG A 157 -5.56 -22.13 -18.47
CA ARG A 157 -4.28 -22.12 -19.20
C ARG A 157 -3.86 -23.52 -19.63
N LEU A 158 -4.00 -24.51 -18.76
CA LEU A 158 -3.65 -25.90 -19.05
C LEU A 158 -4.57 -26.50 -20.13
N LYS A 159 -5.86 -26.14 -20.15
CA LYS A 159 -6.81 -26.59 -21.21
C LYS A 159 -6.54 -25.94 -22.56
N GLY A 160 -6.09 -24.71 -22.60
CA GLY A 160 -5.77 -24.00 -23.86
C GLY A 160 -4.46 -24.40 -24.51
N THR A 161 -3.67 -25.28 -23.87
CA THR A 161 -2.37 -25.75 -24.36
C THR A 161 -2.48 -27.17 -24.98
N MET A 162 -3.67 -27.78 -24.98
CA MET A 162 -3.99 -29.06 -25.66
C MET A 162 -4.75 -28.79 -26.97
#